data_3873232ec9f2862f0f98a25d1b24ef64
#
_entry.id   3873232ec9f2862f0f98a25d1b24ef64
#
_cell.length_a   1.000
_cell.length_b   1.000
_cell.length_c   1.000
_cell.angle_alpha   90.00
_cell.angle_beta   90.00
_cell.angle_gamma   90.00
#
_symmetry.space_group_name_H-M   'P 1'
#
loop_
_entity.id
_entity.type
_entity.pdbx_description
1 polymer ?
#
loop_
_entity_poly.entity_id
_entity_poly.type
_entity_poly.pdbx_seq_one_letter_code
_entity_poly.pdbx_strand_id
1 'polypeptide(L)'
;MIKRLTKIFAFTAILKNLVETKKSKTEGITQLHPIKISGRTLYIREKEYFVRESYIDGTTPIVFLHSWGSDSLGSWFKVLPKYQKRNSFIAIDLKNHGKSDASWNRWDIDENADIVISILKELNISKCYLVGWSMGSAVSLSITRKNPNLIKKLVLITPFSWQGFSPDSNLFKLFVGGVRIRERLFPNKNPQSKFSFLRKSNAVKDEY
;
A
#
# COMPACT_ATOMS: atom_id res chain seq x y z
N MET A 1 -40.81 6.53 7.63
CA MET A 1 -40.44 6.85 6.26
C MET A 1 -39.44 8.01 6.19
N ILE A 2 -39.70 9.13 6.84
CA ILE A 2 -38.83 10.34 6.85
C ILE A 2 -37.39 10.07 7.32
N LYS A 3 -37.18 9.32 8.40
CA LYS A 3 -35.82 8.96 8.90
C LYS A 3 -34.97 8.12 7.94
N ARG A 4 -35.57 7.39 7.00
CA ARG A 4 -34.84 6.65 5.95
C ARG A 4 -34.41 7.58 4.81
N LEU A 5 -35.25 8.53 4.44
CA LEU A 5 -34.96 9.53 3.40
C LEU A 5 -33.81 10.46 3.82
N THR A 6 -33.80 10.92 5.08
CA THR A 6 -32.71 11.77 5.61
C THR A 6 -31.34 11.04 5.59
N LYS A 7 -31.31 9.72 5.88
CA LYS A 7 -30.08 8.95 5.80
C LYS A 7 -29.58 8.75 4.36
N ILE A 8 -30.49 8.63 3.41
CA ILE A 8 -30.16 8.54 1.97
C ILE A 8 -29.65 9.89 1.46
N PHE A 9 -30.27 11.01 1.86
CA PHE A 9 -29.80 12.36 1.51
C PHE A 9 -28.45 12.69 2.12
N ALA A 10 -28.21 12.35 3.39
CA ALA A 10 -26.90 12.53 4.03
C ALA A 10 -25.82 11.68 3.35
N PHE A 11 -26.14 10.46 2.94
CA PHE A 11 -25.23 9.56 2.25
C PHE A 11 -24.93 10.04 0.82
N THR A 12 -25.94 10.55 0.08
CA THR A 12 -25.73 11.17 -1.25
C THR A 12 -24.93 12.47 -1.17
N ALA A 13 -25.12 13.28 -0.10
CA ALA A 13 -24.32 14.49 0.10
C ALA A 13 -22.86 14.16 0.44
N ILE A 14 -22.62 13.12 1.24
CA ILE A 14 -21.27 12.60 1.54
C ILE A 14 -20.63 12.01 0.28
N LEU A 15 -21.37 11.22 -0.50
CA LEU A 15 -20.92 10.71 -1.79
C LEU A 15 -20.66 11.85 -2.79
N LYS A 16 -21.51 12.87 -2.83
CA LYS A 16 -21.33 14.05 -3.67
C LYS A 16 -20.10 14.85 -3.26
N ASN A 17 -19.84 15.04 -1.97
CA ASN A 17 -18.61 15.65 -1.47
C ASN A 17 -17.36 14.78 -1.67
N LEU A 18 -17.48 13.45 -1.64
CA LEU A 18 -16.40 12.52 -1.97
C LEU A 18 -16.14 12.44 -3.48
N VAL A 19 -17.14 12.70 -4.31
CA VAL A 19 -17.06 12.70 -5.78
C VAL A 19 -16.72 14.09 -6.31
N GLU A 20 -17.28 15.14 -5.74
CA GLU A 20 -16.89 16.53 -5.89
C GLU A 20 -15.75 16.89 -4.92
N THR A 21 -14.71 16.06 -4.83
CA THR A 21 -13.41 16.67 -4.56
C THR A 21 -13.23 17.65 -5.68
N LYS A 22 -13.55 18.92 -5.38
CA LYS A 22 -13.36 20.06 -6.25
C LYS A 22 -12.27 19.75 -7.23
N LYS A 23 -12.53 19.98 -8.50
CA LYS A 23 -11.49 20.43 -9.41
C LYS A 23 -10.83 21.61 -8.67
N SER A 24 -9.94 21.32 -7.77
CA SER A 24 -9.01 22.27 -7.25
C SER A 24 -8.35 22.76 -8.52
N LYS A 25 -8.53 24.02 -8.81
CA LYS A 25 -7.67 24.73 -9.74
C LYS A 25 -6.26 24.60 -9.19
N THR A 26 -5.66 23.49 -9.41
CA THR A 26 -4.22 23.28 -9.31
C THR A 26 -3.62 23.67 -10.65
N GLU A 27 -3.88 24.91 -11.05
CA GLU A 27 -2.99 25.61 -11.93
C GLU A 27 -1.70 25.83 -11.12
N GLY A 28 -0.66 25.17 -11.50
CA GLY A 28 0.71 25.66 -11.28
C GLY A 28 1.53 25.06 -10.16
N ILE A 29 1.16 23.96 -9.50
CA ILE A 29 2.10 23.28 -8.62
C ILE A 29 2.33 21.86 -9.12
N THR A 30 3.03 21.74 -10.22
CA THR A 30 3.85 20.57 -10.52
C THR A 30 5.07 20.62 -9.58
N GLN A 31 4.87 20.51 -8.30
CA GLN A 31 5.95 20.04 -7.46
C GLN A 31 6.08 18.55 -7.76
N LEU A 32 6.95 18.26 -8.72
CA LEU A 32 7.66 16.99 -8.82
C LEU A 32 8.00 16.57 -7.41
N HIS A 33 7.52 15.41 -7.00
CA HIS A 33 7.97 14.87 -5.72
C HIS A 33 9.49 14.70 -5.88
N PRO A 34 10.35 15.43 -5.12
CA PRO A 34 11.78 15.50 -5.39
C PRO A 34 12.50 14.17 -5.12
N ILE A 35 11.75 13.12 -4.85
CA ILE A 35 12.25 11.82 -4.42
C ILE A 35 12.22 10.88 -5.60
N LYS A 36 13.35 10.83 -6.30
CA LYS A 36 13.63 9.81 -7.31
C LYS A 36 14.23 8.58 -6.62
N ILE A 37 13.37 7.72 -6.09
CA ILE A 37 13.79 6.38 -5.69
C ILE A 37 13.33 5.43 -6.78
N SER A 38 14.29 4.99 -7.59
CA SER A 38 14.05 3.99 -8.63
C SER A 38 13.56 2.68 -8.02
N GLY A 39 12.89 1.89 -8.81
CA GLY A 39 12.46 0.56 -8.46
C GLY A 39 12.40 -0.31 -9.70
N ARG A 40 12.21 -1.61 -9.50
CA ARG A 40 12.07 -2.58 -10.58
C ARG A 40 10.98 -3.59 -10.28
N THR A 41 10.50 -4.23 -11.32
CA THR A 41 9.57 -5.35 -11.22
C THR A 41 10.32 -6.66 -11.09
N LEU A 42 9.86 -7.50 -10.18
CA LEU A 42 10.28 -8.90 -10.03
C LEU A 42 9.15 -9.81 -10.44
N TYR A 43 9.48 -10.97 -10.98
CA TYR A 43 8.53 -12.01 -11.34
C TYR A 43 8.57 -13.12 -10.31
N ILE A 44 7.53 -13.26 -9.51
CA ILE A 44 7.36 -14.32 -8.52
C ILE A 44 6.15 -15.16 -8.90
N ARG A 45 6.37 -16.44 -9.22
CA ARG A 45 5.31 -17.35 -9.67
C ARG A 45 4.48 -16.75 -10.82
N GLU A 46 5.17 -16.25 -11.84
CA GLU A 46 4.59 -15.64 -13.06
C GLU A 46 3.78 -14.36 -12.83
N LYS A 47 3.91 -13.74 -11.65
CA LYS A 47 3.25 -12.48 -11.30
C LYS A 47 4.26 -11.39 -11.02
N GLU A 48 3.85 -10.16 -11.34
CA GLU A 48 4.69 -8.98 -11.19
C GLU A 48 4.59 -8.38 -9.79
N TYR A 49 5.75 -8.13 -9.18
CA TYR A 49 5.85 -7.43 -7.91
C TYR A 49 6.88 -6.32 -8.00
N PHE A 50 6.49 -5.13 -7.61
CA PHE A 50 7.35 -3.96 -7.70
C PHE A 50 8.07 -3.72 -6.38
N VAL A 51 9.38 -3.48 -6.47
CA VAL A 51 10.25 -3.17 -5.34
C VAL A 51 11.07 -1.92 -5.60
N ARG A 52 11.29 -1.12 -4.54
CA ARG A 52 12.26 -0.04 -4.50
C ARG A 52 13.37 -0.47 -3.58
N GLU A 53 14.60 -0.34 -4.04
CA GLU A 53 15.72 -0.87 -3.28
C GLU A 53 16.95 0.03 -3.39
N SER A 54 17.76 -0.03 -2.36
CA SER A 54 19.08 0.57 -2.32
C SER A 54 19.98 -0.32 -1.48
N TYR A 55 21.19 -0.56 -1.95
CA TYR A 55 22.13 -1.44 -1.27
C TYR A 55 23.39 -0.67 -0.87
N ILE A 56 23.87 -0.95 0.33
CA ILE A 56 25.15 -0.48 0.86
C ILE A 56 25.85 -1.71 1.41
N ASP A 57 27.06 -1.96 0.93
CA ASP A 57 27.84 -3.14 1.31
C ASP A 57 28.00 -3.26 2.82
N GLY A 58 27.93 -4.49 3.30
CA GLY A 58 28.07 -4.81 4.72
C GLY A 58 26.86 -4.45 5.60
N THR A 59 25.78 -3.88 5.03
CA THR A 59 24.58 -3.54 5.81
C THR A 59 23.49 -4.60 5.66
N THR A 60 22.81 -4.90 6.78
CA THR A 60 21.57 -5.70 6.75
C THR A 60 20.41 -4.84 6.24
N PRO A 61 19.67 -5.24 5.21
CA PRO A 61 18.62 -4.41 4.64
C PRO A 61 17.43 -4.24 5.59
N ILE A 62 16.80 -3.07 5.49
CA ILE A 62 15.53 -2.75 6.13
C ILE A 62 14.43 -2.97 5.10
N VAL A 63 13.48 -3.85 5.41
CA VAL A 63 12.32 -4.12 4.57
C VAL A 63 11.14 -3.28 5.05
N PHE A 64 10.56 -2.48 4.17
CA PHE A 64 9.43 -1.60 4.44
C PHE A 64 8.15 -2.12 3.80
N LEU A 65 7.11 -2.37 4.60
CA LEU A 65 5.78 -2.79 4.16
C LEU A 65 4.76 -1.70 4.44
N HIS A 66 4.07 -1.25 3.40
CA HIS A 66 3.17 -0.10 3.41
C HIS A 66 1.79 -0.40 4.02
N SER A 67 1.04 0.67 4.32
CA SER A 67 -0.34 0.60 4.80
C SER A 67 -1.32 0.25 3.67
N TRP A 68 -2.51 -0.21 4.04
CA TRP A 68 -3.60 -0.45 3.11
C TRP A 68 -3.98 0.83 2.34
N GLY A 69 -4.28 0.67 1.05
CA GLY A 69 -4.66 1.78 0.18
C GLY A 69 -3.51 2.73 -0.22
N SER A 70 -2.26 2.34 0.06
CA SER A 70 -1.05 3.06 -0.31
C SER A 70 -0.11 2.16 -1.11
N ASP A 71 1.10 2.60 -1.35
CA ASP A 71 2.19 1.84 -1.96
C ASP A 71 3.52 2.13 -1.24
N SER A 72 4.60 1.52 -1.70
CA SER A 72 5.92 1.67 -1.09
C SER A 72 6.41 3.12 -1.06
N LEU A 73 6.12 3.91 -2.10
CA LEU A 73 6.51 5.32 -2.10
C LEU A 73 5.54 6.16 -1.25
N GLY A 74 4.23 5.97 -1.44
CA GLY A 74 3.20 6.73 -0.73
C GLY A 74 3.30 6.65 0.78
N SER A 75 3.62 5.46 1.31
CA SER A 75 3.80 5.27 2.75
C SER A 75 5.16 5.78 3.26
N TRP A 76 6.22 5.70 2.44
CA TRP A 76 7.58 5.85 2.94
C TRP A 76 8.38 7.01 2.32
N PHE A 77 7.74 7.89 1.53
CA PHE A 77 8.41 8.96 0.79
C PHE A 77 9.27 9.91 1.65
N LYS A 78 8.90 10.13 2.92
CA LYS A 78 9.69 10.95 3.86
C LYS A 78 10.84 10.16 4.52
N VAL A 79 10.76 8.84 4.46
CA VAL A 79 11.66 7.92 5.18
C VAL A 79 12.77 7.41 4.25
N LEU A 80 12.39 6.85 3.09
CA LEU A 80 13.34 6.20 2.18
C LEU A 80 14.54 7.07 1.78
N PRO A 81 14.38 8.37 1.46
CA PRO A 81 15.53 9.22 1.09
C PRO A 81 16.58 9.36 2.19
N LYS A 82 16.13 9.28 3.46
CA LYS A 82 17.03 9.36 4.61
C LYS A 82 17.86 8.10 4.78
N TYR A 83 17.28 6.95 4.40
CA TYR A 83 17.95 5.65 4.48
C TYR A 83 18.82 5.36 3.27
N GLN A 84 18.47 5.82 2.08
CA GLN A 84 19.18 5.54 0.83
C GLN A 84 20.70 5.80 0.89
N LYS A 85 21.14 6.75 1.71
CA LYS A 85 22.56 7.11 1.85
C LYS A 85 23.28 6.40 3.02
N ARG A 86 22.54 5.66 3.85
CA ARG A 86 23.09 5.15 5.12
C ARG A 86 22.85 3.66 5.34
N ASN A 87 21.85 3.08 4.69
CA ASN A 87 21.41 1.72 4.93
C ASN A 87 20.93 1.07 3.65
N SER A 88 21.10 -0.23 3.53
CA SER A 88 20.34 -0.99 2.54
C SER A 88 18.86 -0.99 2.92
N PHE A 89 17.98 -0.85 1.93
CA PHE A 89 16.55 -1.02 2.14
C PHE A 89 15.85 -1.67 0.94
N ILE A 90 14.69 -2.26 1.21
CA ILE A 90 13.78 -2.82 0.23
C ILE A 90 12.38 -2.38 0.63
N ALA A 91 11.71 -1.58 -0.20
CA ALA A 91 10.32 -1.18 0.01
C ALA A 91 9.47 -1.85 -1.07
N ILE A 92 8.47 -2.62 -0.66
CA ILE A 92 7.72 -3.54 -1.52
C ILE A 92 6.31 -3.01 -1.70
N ASP A 93 5.83 -2.97 -2.95
CA ASP A 93 4.40 -2.82 -3.23
C ASP A 93 3.74 -4.18 -3.01
N LEU A 94 2.86 -4.27 -2.02
CA LEU A 94 2.15 -5.50 -1.69
C LEU A 94 1.13 -5.86 -2.78
N LYS A 95 0.75 -7.12 -2.87
CA LYS A 95 -0.28 -7.59 -3.81
C LYS A 95 -1.51 -6.70 -3.77
N ASN A 96 -2.08 -6.40 -4.93
CA ASN A 96 -3.20 -5.48 -5.15
C ASN A 96 -2.94 -4.00 -4.81
N HIS A 97 -1.68 -3.61 -4.64
CA HIS A 97 -1.27 -2.24 -4.37
C HIS A 97 -0.15 -1.78 -5.31
N GLY A 98 -0.07 -0.46 -5.50
CA GLY A 98 1.00 0.15 -6.28
C GLY A 98 1.11 -0.41 -7.69
N LYS A 99 2.30 -0.87 -8.03
CA LYS A 99 2.65 -1.46 -9.33
C LYS A 99 2.72 -2.99 -9.28
N SER A 100 2.41 -3.61 -8.16
CA SER A 100 2.39 -5.07 -8.02
C SER A 100 1.11 -5.71 -8.55
N ASP A 101 1.17 -7.05 -8.72
CA ASP A 101 0.04 -7.86 -9.20
C ASP A 101 -1.29 -7.42 -8.60
N ALA A 102 -2.21 -7.16 -9.49
CA ALA A 102 -3.51 -6.58 -9.21
C ALA A 102 -4.66 -7.56 -9.46
N SER A 103 -4.38 -8.86 -9.45
CA SER A 103 -5.43 -9.86 -9.52
C SER A 103 -6.34 -9.73 -8.30
N TRP A 104 -7.59 -9.30 -8.54
CA TRP A 104 -8.60 -9.04 -7.50
C TRP A 104 -9.15 -10.32 -6.85
N ASN A 105 -8.30 -11.30 -6.59
CA ASN A 105 -8.66 -12.44 -5.78
C ASN A 105 -8.80 -12.00 -4.32
N ARG A 106 -9.47 -12.82 -3.52
CA ARG A 106 -9.63 -12.58 -2.09
C ARG A 106 -8.30 -12.17 -1.47
N TRP A 107 -8.31 -11.06 -0.77
CA TRP A 107 -7.14 -10.52 -0.13
C TRP A 107 -6.83 -11.29 1.15
N ASP A 108 -5.58 -11.72 1.30
CA ASP A 108 -5.12 -12.50 2.44
C ASP A 108 -3.76 -11.97 2.95
N ILE A 109 -3.67 -11.77 4.27
CA ILE A 109 -2.43 -11.35 4.95
C ILE A 109 -1.35 -12.42 4.81
N ASP A 110 -1.73 -13.69 4.96
CA ASP A 110 -0.78 -14.80 4.88
C ASP A 110 -0.25 -15.01 3.46
N GLU A 111 -1.07 -14.80 2.45
CA GLU A 111 -0.62 -14.79 1.04
C GLU A 111 0.39 -13.67 0.78
N ASN A 112 0.12 -12.44 1.26
CA ASN A 112 1.08 -11.35 1.14
C ASN A 112 2.39 -11.64 1.87
N ALA A 113 2.33 -12.29 3.03
CA ALA A 113 3.53 -12.71 3.75
C ALA A 113 4.37 -13.71 2.95
N ASP A 114 3.73 -14.71 2.32
CA ASP A 114 4.41 -15.71 1.48
C ASP A 114 5.05 -15.07 0.25
N ILE A 115 4.37 -14.10 -0.36
CA ILE A 115 4.89 -13.32 -1.48
C ILE A 115 6.13 -12.53 -1.05
N VAL A 116 6.08 -11.80 0.07
CA VAL A 116 7.22 -11.03 0.58
C VAL A 116 8.40 -11.95 0.91
N ILE A 117 8.17 -13.10 1.53
CA ILE A 117 9.22 -14.09 1.79
C ILE A 117 9.84 -14.56 0.46
N SER A 118 9.02 -14.82 -0.56
CA SER A 118 9.51 -15.24 -1.88
C SER A 118 10.32 -14.13 -2.57
N ILE A 119 9.89 -12.87 -2.47
CA ILE A 119 10.64 -11.70 -2.97
C ILE A 119 12.01 -11.62 -2.28
N LEU A 120 12.04 -11.73 -0.96
CA LEU A 120 13.30 -11.64 -0.21
C LEU A 120 14.24 -12.81 -0.54
N LYS A 121 13.71 -13.99 -0.79
CA LYS A 121 14.49 -15.15 -1.28
C LYS A 121 15.06 -14.88 -2.66
N GLU A 122 14.27 -14.36 -3.60
CA GLU A 122 14.72 -13.98 -4.95
C GLU A 122 15.84 -12.93 -4.91
N LEU A 123 15.76 -12.01 -3.95
CA LEU A 123 16.79 -10.99 -3.73
C LEU A 123 18.01 -11.50 -2.92
N ASN A 124 18.08 -12.80 -2.61
CA ASN A 124 19.12 -13.42 -1.79
C ASN A 124 19.26 -12.80 -0.39
N ILE A 125 18.16 -12.33 0.20
CA ILE A 125 18.13 -11.75 1.54
C ILE A 125 17.86 -12.85 2.57
N SER A 126 18.89 -13.22 3.32
CA SER A 126 18.81 -14.23 4.39
C SER A 126 18.46 -13.66 5.76
N LYS A 127 18.69 -12.36 5.97
CA LYS A 127 18.39 -11.62 7.22
C LYS A 127 17.98 -10.19 6.90
N CYS A 128 16.96 -9.67 7.60
CA CYS A 128 16.54 -8.27 7.44
C CYS A 128 16.02 -7.67 8.75
N TYR A 129 15.94 -6.35 8.80
CA TYR A 129 15.08 -5.61 9.71
C TYR A 129 13.73 -5.41 9.02
N LEU A 130 12.62 -5.66 9.70
CA LEU A 130 11.29 -5.58 9.10
C LEU A 130 10.48 -4.45 9.75
N VAL A 131 9.99 -3.54 8.92
CA VAL A 131 9.18 -2.39 9.33
C VAL A 131 7.85 -2.45 8.62
N GLY A 132 6.77 -2.60 9.37
CA GLY A 132 5.41 -2.62 8.84
C GLY A 132 4.58 -1.47 9.36
N TRP A 133 3.77 -0.86 8.49
CA TRP A 133 2.80 0.15 8.87
C TRP A 133 1.37 -0.34 8.62
N SER A 134 0.51 -0.29 9.67
CA SER A 134 -0.90 -0.70 9.59
C SER A 134 -1.06 -2.11 9.01
N MET A 135 -1.62 -2.27 7.81
CA MET A 135 -1.68 -3.53 7.07
C MET A 135 -0.31 -4.20 6.95
N GLY A 136 0.73 -3.43 6.60
CA GLY A 136 2.10 -3.92 6.54
C GLY A 136 2.58 -4.49 7.87
N SER A 137 2.07 -4.01 9.01
CA SER A 137 2.35 -4.60 10.33
C SER A 137 1.75 -5.98 10.47
N ALA A 138 0.52 -6.19 10.01
CA ALA A 138 -0.11 -7.53 10.04
C ALA A 138 0.63 -8.52 9.14
N VAL A 139 1.03 -8.09 7.94
CA VAL A 139 1.88 -8.89 7.05
C VAL A 139 3.22 -9.19 7.71
N SER A 140 3.84 -8.21 8.37
CA SER A 140 5.12 -8.39 9.08
C SER A 140 5.03 -9.41 10.22
N LEU A 141 3.93 -9.42 10.97
CA LEU A 141 3.69 -10.43 12.01
C LEU A 141 3.57 -11.84 11.40
N SER A 142 2.85 -11.98 10.29
CA SER A 142 2.72 -13.26 9.60
C SER A 142 4.08 -13.74 9.06
N ILE A 143 4.89 -12.85 8.46
CA ILE A 143 6.26 -13.18 8.02
C ILE A 143 7.10 -13.69 9.20
N THR A 144 7.07 -12.96 10.33
CA THR A 144 7.85 -13.31 11.52
C THR A 144 7.43 -14.67 12.09
N ARG A 145 6.13 -14.98 12.08
CA ARG A 145 5.60 -16.27 12.50
C ARG A 145 6.05 -17.40 11.56
N LYS A 146 6.02 -17.18 10.25
CA LYS A 146 6.35 -18.20 9.23
C LYS A 146 7.86 -18.41 9.10
N ASN A 147 8.64 -17.36 9.26
CA ASN A 147 10.09 -17.42 9.08
C ASN A 147 10.83 -16.53 10.09
N PRO A 148 10.84 -16.91 11.39
CA PRO A 148 11.43 -16.09 12.46
C PRO A 148 12.93 -15.86 12.25
N ASN A 149 13.61 -16.82 11.62
CA ASN A 149 15.05 -16.74 11.36
C ASN A 149 15.44 -15.67 10.33
N LEU A 150 14.50 -15.19 9.52
CA LEU A 150 14.69 -14.12 8.55
C LEU A 150 14.80 -12.75 9.24
N ILE A 151 14.17 -12.58 10.40
CA ILE A 151 13.94 -11.28 11.02
C ILE A 151 14.94 -11.02 12.15
N LYS A 152 15.81 -10.01 11.99
CA LYS A 152 16.72 -9.55 13.06
C LYS A 152 15.99 -8.66 14.07
N LYS A 153 15.16 -7.73 13.60
CA LYS A 153 14.31 -6.84 14.42
C LYS A 153 13.03 -6.54 13.68
N LEU A 154 11.94 -6.39 14.44
CA LEU A 154 10.61 -6.07 13.95
C LEU A 154 10.15 -4.74 14.52
N VAL A 155 9.69 -3.84 13.66
CA VAL A 155 9.06 -2.57 14.02
C VAL A 155 7.64 -2.55 13.46
N LEU A 156 6.67 -2.37 14.33
CA LEU A 156 5.25 -2.30 13.99
C LEU A 156 4.74 -0.88 14.27
N ILE A 157 4.26 -0.22 13.23
CA ILE A 157 3.70 1.14 13.32
C ILE A 157 2.19 1.02 13.17
N THR A 158 1.44 1.44 14.19
CA THR A 158 -0.02 1.34 14.25
C THR A 158 -0.52 -0.01 13.73
N PRO A 159 -0.16 -1.12 14.40
CA PRO A 159 -0.47 -2.45 13.89
C PRO A 159 -1.98 -2.61 13.77
N PHE A 160 -2.41 -3.13 12.61
CA PHE A 160 -3.79 -3.47 12.37
C PHE A 160 -4.13 -4.75 13.13
N SER A 161 -5.11 -4.69 14.01
CA SER A 161 -5.66 -5.88 14.65
C SER A 161 -6.91 -6.32 13.91
N TRP A 162 -6.94 -7.59 13.50
CA TRP A 162 -8.10 -8.18 12.82
C TRP A 162 -9.37 -8.11 13.67
N GLN A 163 -9.23 -8.12 14.99
CA GLN A 163 -10.35 -8.02 15.93
C GLN A 163 -11.02 -6.64 15.93
N GLY A 164 -10.27 -5.57 15.61
CA GLY A 164 -10.80 -4.21 15.55
C GLY A 164 -11.48 -3.85 14.23
N PHE A 165 -11.27 -4.63 13.16
CA PHE A 165 -11.78 -4.35 11.83
C PHE A 165 -12.33 -5.62 11.18
N SER A 166 -13.47 -6.10 11.69
CA SER A 166 -14.12 -7.28 11.12
C SER A 166 -14.49 -7.01 9.67
N PRO A 167 -14.06 -7.88 8.70
CA PRO A 167 -14.53 -7.82 7.32
C PRO A 167 -16.05 -7.99 7.21
N ASP A 168 -16.66 -8.57 8.25
CA ASP A 168 -18.10 -8.77 8.36
C ASP A 168 -18.83 -7.53 8.87
N SER A 169 -18.12 -6.51 9.36
CA SER A 169 -18.77 -5.29 9.80
C SER A 169 -19.50 -4.62 8.64
N ASN A 170 -20.73 -4.19 8.87
CA ASN A 170 -21.53 -3.49 7.87
C ASN A 170 -20.84 -2.21 7.36
N LEU A 171 -20.03 -1.57 8.21
CA LEU A 171 -19.25 -0.40 7.86
C LEU A 171 -18.14 -0.74 6.86
N PHE A 172 -17.43 -1.84 7.04
CA PHE A 172 -16.41 -2.30 6.10
C PHE A 172 -17.02 -2.72 4.76
N LYS A 173 -18.13 -3.47 4.79
CA LYS A 173 -18.87 -3.85 3.57
C LYS A 173 -19.36 -2.63 2.80
N LEU A 174 -19.84 -1.61 3.52
CA LEU A 174 -20.29 -0.36 2.92
C LEU A 174 -19.12 0.42 2.30
N PHE A 175 -17.99 0.50 2.98
CA PHE A 175 -16.78 1.16 2.50
C PHE A 175 -16.24 0.46 1.23
N VAL A 176 -16.06 -0.85 1.27
CA VAL A 176 -15.60 -1.64 0.12
C VAL A 176 -16.60 -1.58 -1.03
N GLY A 177 -17.91 -1.62 -0.73
CA GLY A 177 -18.97 -1.45 -1.70
C GLY A 177 -18.90 -0.08 -2.39
N GLY A 178 -18.69 1.00 -1.63
CA GLY A 178 -18.52 2.36 -2.15
C GLY A 178 -17.30 2.49 -3.06
N VAL A 179 -16.17 1.89 -2.66
CA VAL A 179 -14.95 1.87 -3.50
C VAL A 179 -15.20 1.12 -4.81
N ARG A 180 -15.85 -0.06 -4.77
CA ARG A 180 -16.19 -0.84 -5.96
C ARG A 180 -17.13 -0.09 -6.92
N ILE A 181 -18.18 0.54 -6.38
CA ILE A 181 -19.13 1.35 -7.18
C ILE A 181 -18.39 2.51 -7.83
N ARG A 182 -17.55 3.22 -7.08
CA ARG A 182 -16.76 4.32 -7.63
C ARG A 182 -15.84 3.87 -8.75
N GLU A 183 -15.13 2.75 -8.59
CA GLU A 183 -14.24 2.24 -9.63
C GLU A 183 -14.99 1.76 -10.86
N ARG A 184 -16.22 1.24 -10.70
CA ARG A 184 -17.07 0.84 -11.81
C ARG A 184 -17.60 2.05 -12.59
N LEU A 185 -17.97 3.14 -11.89
CA LEU A 185 -18.50 4.37 -12.53
C LEU A 185 -17.39 5.24 -13.10
N PHE A 186 -16.21 5.22 -12.50
CA PHE A 186 -15.06 6.02 -12.91
C PHE A 186 -13.82 5.12 -13.03
N PRO A 187 -13.78 4.25 -14.04
CA PRO A 187 -12.66 3.35 -14.26
C PRO A 187 -11.37 4.17 -14.44
N ASN A 188 -10.35 3.81 -13.70
CA ASN A 188 -9.06 4.46 -13.81
C ASN A 188 -8.41 4.11 -15.15
N LYS A 189 -7.89 5.12 -15.86
CA LYS A 189 -7.14 4.92 -17.10
C LYS A 189 -5.79 4.21 -16.86
N ASN A 190 -5.30 4.20 -15.62
CA ASN A 190 -4.13 3.45 -15.23
C ASN A 190 -4.52 2.22 -14.40
N PRO A 191 -4.59 1.02 -14.99
CA PRO A 191 -5.01 -0.20 -14.30
C PRO A 191 -4.06 -0.64 -13.19
N GLN A 192 -2.82 -0.11 -13.16
CA GLN A 192 -1.82 -0.42 -12.13
C GLN A 192 -2.11 0.25 -10.78
N SER A 193 -3.08 1.15 -10.69
CA SER A 193 -3.44 1.79 -9.43
C SER A 193 -4.92 1.68 -9.15
N LYS A 194 -5.31 0.61 -8.49
CA LYS A 194 -6.70 0.38 -8.08
C LYS A 194 -7.17 1.30 -6.95
N PHE A 195 -6.23 1.98 -6.28
CA PHE A 195 -6.50 3.02 -5.28
C PHE A 195 -6.01 4.41 -5.72
N SER A 196 -6.15 4.71 -7.01
CA SER A 196 -5.75 5.99 -7.61
C SER A 196 -6.41 7.22 -6.96
N PHE A 197 -7.51 7.04 -6.21
CA PHE A 197 -8.13 8.14 -5.49
C PHE A 197 -7.22 8.71 -4.39
N LEU A 198 -6.37 7.88 -3.78
CA LEU A 198 -5.37 8.35 -2.80
C LEU A 198 -4.24 9.13 -3.48
N ARG A 199 -3.92 8.80 -4.72
CA ARG A 199 -2.96 9.54 -5.54
C ARG A 199 -3.51 10.89 -5.99
N LYS A 200 -4.82 11.01 -6.23
CA LYS A 200 -5.46 12.29 -6.57
C LYS A 200 -5.58 13.25 -5.40
N SER A 201 -5.36 12.80 -4.18
CA SER A 201 -5.46 13.63 -2.97
C SER A 201 -4.22 14.51 -2.70
N ASN A 202 -3.38 14.79 -3.69
CA ASN A 202 -2.16 15.62 -3.57
C ASN A 202 -1.09 15.12 -2.57
N ALA A 203 -1.30 13.94 -1.94
CA ALA A 203 -0.32 13.40 -1.01
C ALA A 203 0.91 12.83 -1.74
N VAL A 204 0.71 12.32 -2.95
CA VAL A 204 1.78 11.82 -3.81
C VAL A 204 1.39 12.04 -5.27
N LYS A 205 2.11 12.86 -6.00
CA LYS A 205 2.07 12.89 -7.46
C LYS A 205 3.12 11.91 -7.97
N ASP A 206 2.67 10.85 -8.64
CA ASP A 206 3.57 9.98 -9.36
C ASP A 206 3.94 10.65 -10.69
N GLU A 207 5.17 11.01 -10.82
CA GLU A 207 5.83 11.10 -12.10
C GLU A 207 6.56 9.77 -12.34
N TYR A 208 5.97 8.94 -13.15
CA TYR A 208 6.58 7.76 -13.73
C TYR A 208 6.36 7.80 -15.23
#